data_4e8b7f289311c84df4f55581a72bd32f
#
_entry.id   4e8b7f289311c84df4f55581a72bd32f
#
_cell.length_a   1.000
_cell.length_b   1.000
_cell.length_c   1.000
_cell.angle_alpha   90.00
_cell.angle_beta   90.00
_cell.angle_gamma   90.00
#
_symmetry.space_group_name_H-M   'P 1'
#
loop_
_entity.id
_entity.type
_entity.pdbx_description
1 polymer ?
#
loop_
_entity_poly.entity_id
_entity_poly.type
_entity_poly.pdbx_seq_one_letter_code
_entity_poly.pdbx_strand_id
1 'polypeptide(L)'
;MGTNVYMRRKEPRMVPTYDEIHICKLSGGWRVHFDGSSVDQNEYDMQAPRVGSMDDLRGYLATGEWELVDEYGDVTTLEKVLAHDNERNTRVSLDDYYGYYDREGYPWSRGEFS
;
A
#
# COMPACT_ATOMS: atom_id res chain seq x y z
N MET A 1 -4.32 -11.91 -13.11
CA MET A 1 -3.07 -11.70 -12.35
C MET A 1 -2.95 -10.24 -11.97
N GLY A 2 -2.31 -9.96 -10.86
CA GLY A 2 -2.17 -8.61 -10.37
C GLY A 2 -0.72 -8.19 -10.25
N THR A 3 -0.50 -6.90 -10.08
CA THR A 3 0.83 -6.33 -9.86
C THR A 3 0.90 -5.80 -8.44
N ASN A 4 1.86 -6.28 -7.66
CA ASN A 4 2.09 -5.78 -6.32
C ASN A 4 2.87 -4.48 -6.34
N VAL A 5 2.52 -3.56 -5.45
CA VAL A 5 3.18 -2.27 -5.30
C VAL A 5 3.69 -2.15 -3.86
N TYR A 6 4.91 -1.68 -3.73
CA TYR A 6 5.61 -1.53 -2.45
C TYR A 6 5.99 -0.07 -2.23
N MET A 7 6.06 0.32 -0.96
CA MET A 7 6.68 1.60 -0.58
C MET A 7 8.10 1.29 -0.11
N ARG A 8 9.08 1.92 -0.74
CA ARG A 8 10.50 1.64 -0.52
C ARG A 8 11.24 2.93 -0.16
N ARG A 9 12.22 2.84 0.78
CA ARG A 9 13.13 3.95 1.02
C ARG A 9 13.99 4.19 -0.20
N LYS A 10 14.14 5.45 -0.57
CA LYS A 10 15.04 5.83 -1.67
C LYS A 10 16.50 5.55 -1.34
N GLU A 11 16.86 5.71 -0.05
CA GLU A 11 18.20 5.40 0.47
C GLU A 11 18.07 4.32 1.55
N PRO A 12 18.19 3.04 1.17
CA PRO A 12 18.00 1.92 2.10
C PRO A 12 19.01 1.94 3.24
N ARG A 13 18.53 1.65 4.46
CA ARG A 13 19.37 1.54 5.65
C ARG A 13 19.85 0.11 5.89
N MET A 14 19.64 -0.78 4.93
CA MET A 14 20.01 -2.20 4.97
C MET A 14 19.25 -3.01 6.02
N VAL A 15 18.04 -2.55 6.40
CA VAL A 15 17.14 -3.27 7.29
C VAL A 15 15.84 -3.53 6.51
N PRO A 16 15.66 -4.71 5.90
CA PRO A 16 14.55 -4.95 4.96
C PRO A 16 13.17 -4.61 5.49
N THR A 17 12.89 -4.92 6.76
CA THR A 17 11.58 -4.64 7.38
C THR A 17 11.32 -3.14 7.56
N TYR A 18 12.36 -2.32 7.53
CA TYR A 18 12.26 -0.87 7.70
C TYR A 18 12.35 -0.12 6.39
N ASP A 19 12.86 -0.77 5.35
CA ASP A 19 13.15 -0.13 4.07
C ASP A 19 12.09 -0.35 3.01
N GLU A 20 11.23 -1.36 3.18
CA GLU A 20 10.21 -1.69 2.21
C GLU A 20 9.00 -2.37 2.87
N ILE A 21 7.78 -1.94 2.50
CA ILE A 21 6.56 -2.62 2.91
C ILE A 21 5.62 -2.77 1.70
N HIS A 22 4.81 -3.82 1.72
CA HIS A 22 3.77 -4.04 0.72
C HIS A 22 2.66 -3.01 0.93
N ILE A 23 2.24 -2.33 -0.13
CA ILE A 23 1.22 -1.28 -0.07
C ILE A 23 -0.10 -1.71 -0.69
N CYS A 24 -0.05 -2.25 -1.91
CA CYS A 24 -1.30 -2.60 -2.59
C CYS A 24 -1.06 -3.60 -3.72
N LYS A 25 -2.18 -4.07 -4.28
CA LYS A 25 -2.19 -4.94 -5.44
C LYS A 25 -3.15 -4.37 -6.48
N LEU A 26 -2.70 -4.30 -7.72
CA LEU A 26 -3.48 -3.85 -8.87
C LEU A 26 -3.91 -5.07 -9.67
N SER A 27 -5.20 -5.40 -9.65
CA SER A 27 -5.75 -6.56 -10.36
C SER A 27 -6.85 -6.13 -11.31
N GLY A 28 -6.85 -6.66 -12.53
CA GLY A 28 -7.85 -6.33 -13.53
C GLY A 28 -9.27 -6.65 -13.06
N GLY A 29 -10.18 -5.71 -13.19
CA GLY A 29 -11.56 -5.82 -12.75
C GLY A 29 -11.79 -5.44 -11.28
N TRP A 30 -10.73 -5.29 -10.49
CA TRP A 30 -10.80 -4.98 -9.06
C TRP A 30 -10.29 -3.59 -8.77
N ARG A 31 -10.88 -2.93 -7.78
CA ARG A 31 -10.32 -1.68 -7.25
C ARG A 31 -8.94 -1.95 -6.68
N VAL A 32 -8.13 -0.88 -6.55
CA VAL A 32 -6.86 -0.97 -5.84
C VAL A 32 -7.14 -1.48 -4.43
N HIS A 33 -6.48 -2.57 -4.05
CA HIS A 33 -6.64 -3.15 -2.73
C HIS A 33 -5.39 -2.87 -1.91
N PHE A 34 -5.53 -2.04 -0.89
CA PHE A 34 -4.42 -1.61 -0.04
C PHE A 34 -4.19 -2.55 1.13
N ASP A 35 -2.92 -2.71 1.49
CA ASP A 35 -2.49 -3.56 2.59
C ASP A 35 -2.22 -2.70 3.82
N GLY A 36 -3.06 -2.83 4.84
CA GLY A 36 -2.91 -2.12 6.11
C GLY A 36 -2.25 -2.96 7.20
N SER A 37 -1.73 -4.14 6.87
CA SER A 37 -1.17 -5.06 7.87
C SER A 37 0.04 -4.50 8.63
N SER A 38 0.77 -3.54 8.03
CA SER A 38 1.94 -2.93 8.68
C SER A 38 1.59 -2.21 9.99
N VAL A 39 0.36 -1.75 10.14
CA VAL A 39 -0.09 -1.07 11.37
C VAL A 39 0.03 -2.02 12.57
N ASP A 40 -0.44 -3.26 12.43
CA ASP A 40 -0.37 -4.24 13.50
C ASP A 40 0.99 -4.93 13.56
N GLN A 41 1.57 -5.28 12.42
CA GLN A 41 2.87 -5.96 12.36
C GLN A 41 4.00 -5.12 12.97
N ASN A 42 3.94 -3.81 12.80
CA ASN A 42 4.99 -2.89 13.24
C ASN A 42 4.57 -2.08 14.48
N GLU A 43 3.58 -2.55 15.21
CA GLU A 43 2.99 -1.83 16.35
C GLU A 43 4.00 -1.42 17.41
N TYR A 44 4.97 -2.29 17.69
CA TYR A 44 5.95 -2.07 18.75
C TYR A 44 7.31 -1.61 18.22
N ASP A 45 7.43 -1.40 16.92
CA ASP A 45 8.69 -0.96 16.31
C ASP A 45 8.54 0.46 15.78
N MET A 46 9.06 1.41 16.51
CA MET A 46 8.93 2.83 16.17
C MET A 46 9.70 3.24 14.91
N GLN A 47 10.62 2.41 14.43
CA GLN A 47 11.41 2.71 13.24
C GLN A 47 10.79 2.14 11.97
N ALA A 48 9.92 1.15 12.10
CA ALA A 48 9.28 0.51 10.96
C ALA A 48 8.09 1.34 10.49
N PRO A 49 7.85 1.43 9.17
CA PRO A 49 6.71 2.18 8.65
C PRO A 49 5.40 1.50 8.99
N ARG A 50 4.37 2.31 9.26
CA ARG A 50 3.02 1.86 9.56
C ARG A 50 2.05 2.64 8.67
N VAL A 51 1.48 1.96 7.68
CA VAL A 51 0.57 2.56 6.71
C VAL A 51 -0.76 1.81 6.75
N GLY A 52 -1.80 2.48 7.19
CA GLY A 52 -3.15 1.90 7.29
C GLY A 52 -4.23 2.79 6.69
N SER A 53 -3.83 3.85 6.01
CA SER A 53 -4.77 4.77 5.35
C SER A 53 -4.07 5.53 4.24
N MET A 54 -4.84 6.18 3.39
CA MET A 54 -4.28 7.06 2.35
C MET A 54 -3.56 8.25 2.99
N ASP A 55 -4.06 8.75 4.13
CA ASP A 55 -3.39 9.83 4.84
C ASP A 55 -1.97 9.44 5.27
N ASP A 56 -1.81 8.22 5.80
CA ASP A 56 -0.49 7.70 6.19
C ASP A 56 0.44 7.60 4.98
N LEU A 57 -0.06 7.01 3.89
CA LEU A 57 0.73 6.82 2.68
C LEU A 57 1.18 8.16 2.09
N ARG A 58 0.28 9.13 1.99
CA ARG A 58 0.60 10.46 1.49
C ARG A 58 1.63 11.14 2.38
N GLY A 59 1.52 10.93 3.71
CA GLY A 59 2.48 11.48 4.67
C GLY A 59 3.90 10.98 4.44
N TYR A 60 4.06 9.67 4.27
CA TYR A 60 5.37 9.09 3.99
C TYR A 60 5.94 9.57 2.65
N LEU A 61 5.13 9.58 1.60
CA LEU A 61 5.58 10.01 0.28
C LEU A 61 5.94 11.50 0.25
N ALA A 62 5.27 12.32 1.05
CA ALA A 62 5.54 13.76 1.13
C ALA A 62 6.89 14.08 1.76
N THR A 63 7.48 13.19 2.54
CA THR A 63 8.81 13.41 3.15
C THR A 63 9.92 13.44 2.12
N GLY A 64 9.70 12.86 0.94
CA GLY A 64 10.74 12.72 -0.09
C GLY A 64 11.71 11.57 0.15
N GLU A 65 11.57 10.85 1.26
CA GLU A 65 12.43 9.71 1.61
C GLU A 65 11.93 8.38 1.09
N TRP A 66 10.68 8.31 0.64
CA TRP A 66 10.03 7.10 0.20
C TRP A 66 9.52 7.21 -1.23
N GLU A 67 9.46 6.08 -1.92
CA GLU A 67 8.91 6.00 -3.26
C GLU A 67 8.06 4.73 -3.40
N LEU A 68 7.20 4.70 -4.41
CA LEU A 68 6.44 3.51 -4.75
C LEU A 68 7.14 2.77 -5.89
N VAL A 69 7.25 1.45 -5.75
CA VAL A 69 7.82 0.58 -6.77
C VAL A 69 6.92 -0.61 -6.99
N ASP A 70 6.87 -1.12 -8.21
CA ASP A 70 6.13 -2.34 -8.50
C ASP A 70 6.99 -3.59 -8.22
N GLU A 71 6.40 -4.75 -8.41
CA GLU A 71 7.08 -6.02 -8.15
C GLU A 71 8.26 -6.28 -9.09
N TYR A 72 8.37 -5.51 -10.16
CA TYR A 72 9.48 -5.63 -11.12
C TYR A 72 10.61 -4.63 -10.82
N GLY A 73 10.45 -3.83 -9.76
CA GLY A 73 11.43 -2.84 -9.36
C GLY A 73 11.30 -1.49 -10.05
N ASP A 74 10.25 -1.29 -10.85
CA ASP A 74 10.02 -0.03 -11.54
C ASP A 74 9.33 0.97 -10.62
N VAL A 75 9.86 2.19 -10.58
CA VAL A 75 9.28 3.28 -9.79
C VAL A 75 7.96 3.71 -10.42
N THR A 76 6.94 3.86 -9.57
CA THR A 76 5.63 4.36 -9.99
C THR A 76 5.22 5.54 -9.12
N THR A 77 4.03 6.07 -9.34
CA THR A 77 3.50 7.19 -8.57
C THR A 77 2.14 6.82 -7.97
N LEU A 78 1.77 7.53 -6.91
CA LEU A 78 0.46 7.34 -6.31
C LEU A 78 -0.66 7.66 -7.31
N GLU A 79 -0.48 8.68 -8.14
CA GLU A 79 -1.46 9.03 -9.19
C GLU A 79 -1.71 7.86 -10.14
N LYS A 80 -0.65 7.19 -10.57
CA LYS A 80 -0.76 6.02 -11.46
C LYS A 80 -1.46 4.85 -10.77
N VAL A 81 -1.13 4.65 -9.49
CA VAL A 81 -1.78 3.60 -8.68
C VAL A 81 -3.28 3.89 -8.56
N LEU A 82 -3.65 5.11 -8.19
CA LEU A 82 -5.06 5.48 -8.00
C LEU A 82 -5.84 5.51 -9.31
N ALA A 83 -5.19 5.74 -10.45
CA ALA A 83 -5.82 5.71 -11.76
C ALA A 83 -6.29 4.29 -12.14
N HIS A 84 -5.82 3.26 -11.43
CA HIS A 84 -6.33 1.91 -11.60
C HIS A 84 -7.80 1.81 -11.20
N ASP A 85 -8.27 2.64 -10.26
CA ASP A 85 -9.68 2.75 -9.90
C ASP A 85 -10.41 3.51 -11.01
N ASN A 86 -11.11 2.78 -11.86
CA ASN A 86 -11.82 3.35 -13.00
C ASN A 86 -13.04 2.48 -13.32
N GLU A 87 -13.75 2.79 -14.40
CA GLU A 87 -14.99 2.10 -14.80
C GLU A 87 -14.82 0.60 -15.02
N ARG A 88 -13.62 0.13 -15.34
CA ARG A 88 -13.34 -1.28 -15.58
C ARG A 88 -12.96 -2.04 -14.33
N ASN A 89 -12.50 -1.35 -13.31
CA ASN A 89 -11.94 -1.93 -12.10
C ASN A 89 -12.74 -1.48 -10.88
N THR A 90 -13.92 -2.08 -10.71
CA THR A 90 -14.90 -1.63 -9.71
C THR A 90 -15.16 -2.61 -8.57
N ARG A 91 -14.68 -3.85 -8.71
CA ARG A 91 -14.95 -4.88 -7.71
C ARG A 91 -14.13 -4.62 -6.45
N VAL A 92 -14.77 -4.86 -5.30
CA VAL A 92 -14.12 -4.75 -3.99
C VAL A 92 -14.29 -6.08 -3.28
N SER A 93 -13.20 -6.61 -2.73
CA SER A 93 -13.22 -7.81 -1.90
C SER A 93 -12.72 -7.42 -0.51
N LEU A 94 -13.63 -7.01 0.35
CA LEU A 94 -13.33 -6.77 1.76
C LEU A 94 -13.93 -7.89 2.58
N ASP A 95 -13.09 -8.51 3.40
CA ASP A 95 -13.56 -9.40 4.44
C ASP A 95 -14.12 -8.52 5.56
N ASP A 96 -15.35 -8.79 5.99
CA ASP A 96 -16.02 -8.02 7.03
C ASP A 96 -15.21 -7.94 8.33
N TYR A 97 -14.32 -8.91 8.58
CA TYR A 97 -13.49 -8.95 9.77
C TYR A 97 -12.14 -8.26 9.60
N TYR A 98 -11.61 -8.21 8.37
CA TYR A 98 -10.23 -7.78 8.14
C TYR A 98 -10.11 -6.58 7.23
N GLY A 99 -11.24 -6.05 6.73
CA GLY A 99 -11.23 -4.93 5.80
C GLY A 99 -11.92 -3.70 6.36
N TYR A 100 -11.53 -2.54 5.86
CA TYR A 100 -12.14 -1.26 6.20
C TYR A 100 -11.89 -0.25 5.08
N TYR A 101 -12.68 0.83 5.07
CA TYR A 101 -12.48 1.95 4.16
C TYR A 101 -11.82 3.10 4.93
N ASP A 102 -10.86 3.76 4.30
CA ASP A 102 -10.25 4.95 4.89
C ASP A 102 -11.13 6.20 4.67
N ARG A 103 -10.67 7.34 5.16
CA ARG A 103 -11.40 8.60 5.05
C ARG A 103 -11.65 9.01 3.61
N GLU A 104 -10.76 8.64 2.68
CA GLU A 104 -10.89 8.95 1.26
C GLU A 104 -11.73 7.91 0.49
N GLY A 105 -12.19 6.86 1.17
CA GLY A 105 -13.02 5.82 0.56
C GLY A 105 -12.28 4.69 -0.11
N TYR A 106 -10.98 4.54 0.14
CA TYR A 106 -10.21 3.43 -0.40
C TYR A 106 -10.28 2.21 0.52
N PRO A 107 -10.36 0.99 -0.06
CA PRO A 107 -10.43 -0.24 0.73
C PRO A 107 -9.04 -0.68 1.20
N TRP A 108 -8.96 -1.04 2.47
CA TRP A 108 -7.73 -1.53 3.11
C TRP A 108 -8.00 -2.85 3.79
N SER A 109 -7.03 -3.76 3.77
CA SER A 109 -7.10 -4.98 4.56
C SER A 109 -6.25 -4.83 5.81
N ARG A 110 -6.67 -5.48 6.90
CA ARG A 110 -5.88 -5.51 8.14
C ARG A 110 -4.89 -6.65 8.15
N GLY A 111 -5.18 -7.70 7.38
CA GLY A 111 -4.30 -8.84 7.22
C GLY A 111 -3.51 -8.73 5.94
N GLU A 112 -2.37 -9.40 5.89
CA GLU A 112 -1.58 -9.48 4.67
C GLU A 112 -2.34 -10.27 3.61
N PHE A 113 -2.28 -9.80 2.36
CA PHE A 113 -2.85 -10.50 1.23
C PHE A 113 -1.81 -10.63 0.12
N SER A 114 -2.03 -11.58 -0.75
CA SER A 114 -1.11 -11.84 -1.87
C SER A 114 -1.77 -11.60 -3.21
#